data_379b406fa54639b678c392c55887ba58
#
_entry.id   379b406fa54639b678c392c55887ba58
#
_cell.length_a   1.000
_cell.length_b   1.000
_cell.length_c   1.000
_cell.angle_alpha   90.00
_cell.angle_beta   90.00
_cell.angle_gamma   90.00
#
_symmetry.space_group_name_H-M   'P 1'
#
loop_
_entity.id
_entity.type
_entity.pdbx_description
1 polymer ?
#
loop_
_entity_poly.entity_id
_entity_poly.type
_entity_poly.pdbx_seq_one_letter_code
_entity_poly.pdbx_strand_id
1 'polypeptide(L)'
;RAPTARADRTAVVSRGLFDGDKDEGGTATARVSTDAVMIDPVVGAKRFSNYFWAGVVTAGSTGFLLTGASAYLHHNLVFFLDATDIKFFPQGLVMSFYGVAGAMLATYLWLTISWDVGAGYNEFNKDEGIMRIFRYGFPGKNRRVNLVSDLADVQAVRVEISEGVNPRRVVYVRCKGKRDIPLTRIGQPLTLAEVEQRAADLAKFLQVPIEGL
;
A
#
# COMPACT_ATOMS: atom_id res chain seq x y z
N ARG A 1 -17.13 7.12 36.69
CA ARG A 1 -17.38 6.02 35.72
C ARG A 1 -18.07 6.58 34.49
N ALA A 2 -17.35 6.87 33.41
CA ALA A 2 -17.85 6.89 32.05
C ALA A 2 -16.66 6.88 31.07
N PRO A 3 -16.23 5.71 30.56
CA PRO A 3 -15.24 5.62 29.47
C PRO A 3 -15.79 5.01 28.18
N THR A 4 -17.10 4.92 27.96
CA THR A 4 -17.67 4.12 26.86
C THR A 4 -18.12 4.90 25.61
N ALA A 5 -18.26 6.21 25.70
CA ALA A 5 -18.69 7.03 24.54
C ALA A 5 -17.55 7.42 23.58
N ARG A 6 -16.29 7.26 24.01
CA ARG A 6 -15.10 7.76 23.27
C ARG A 6 -14.56 6.73 22.27
N ALA A 7 -14.62 5.42 22.61
CA ALA A 7 -14.19 4.35 21.72
C ALA A 7 -15.13 4.15 20.53
N ASP A 8 -16.41 4.52 20.68
CA ASP A 8 -17.44 4.31 19.67
C ASP A 8 -17.36 5.33 18.52
N ARG A 9 -16.94 6.57 18.80
CA ARG A 9 -16.77 7.61 17.76
C ARG A 9 -15.62 7.32 16.81
N THR A 10 -14.50 6.81 17.31
CA THR A 10 -13.34 6.42 16.48
C THR A 10 -13.65 5.18 15.64
N ALA A 11 -14.44 4.26 16.15
CA ALA A 11 -14.89 3.07 15.44
C ALA A 11 -15.94 3.39 14.35
N VAL A 12 -16.79 4.38 14.57
CA VAL A 12 -17.79 4.84 13.58
C VAL A 12 -17.11 5.61 12.45
N VAL A 13 -16.14 6.45 12.74
CA VAL A 13 -15.36 7.18 11.72
C VAL A 13 -14.52 6.19 10.90
N SER A 14 -13.90 5.18 11.52
CA SER A 14 -13.14 4.17 10.78
C SER A 14 -14.02 3.26 9.93
N ARG A 15 -15.25 2.91 10.36
CA ARG A 15 -16.18 2.13 9.54
C ARG A 15 -16.72 2.93 8.35
N GLY A 16 -17.05 4.19 8.53
CA GLY A 16 -17.52 5.06 7.44
C GLY A 16 -16.45 5.34 6.37
N LEU A 17 -15.17 5.32 6.75
CA LEU A 17 -14.06 5.55 5.81
C LEU A 17 -13.78 4.34 4.90
N PHE A 18 -14.16 3.13 5.32
CA PHE A 18 -13.88 1.89 4.56
C PHE A 18 -15.08 1.33 3.80
N ASP A 19 -16.30 1.85 4.05
CA ASP A 19 -17.55 1.33 3.48
C ASP A 19 -18.20 2.25 2.44
N GLY A 20 -17.61 3.40 2.16
CA GLY A 20 -18.09 4.41 1.21
C GLY A 20 -17.33 4.41 -0.09
N ASP A 21 -18.02 3.95 -1.11
CA ASP A 21 -17.87 4.28 -2.53
C ASP A 21 -16.87 3.46 -3.37
N LYS A 22 -17.51 2.57 -4.12
CA LYS A 22 -16.97 1.85 -5.27
C LYS A 22 -17.23 2.67 -6.53
N ASP A 23 -16.51 3.76 -6.74
CA ASP A 23 -16.57 4.41 -8.04
C ASP A 23 -15.18 4.86 -8.50
N GLU A 24 -14.82 4.26 -9.63
CA GLU A 24 -13.96 4.68 -10.73
C GLU A 24 -12.57 5.27 -10.44
N GLY A 25 -11.54 4.50 -10.82
CA GLY A 25 -10.30 5.04 -11.37
C GLY A 25 -9.47 5.95 -10.48
N GLY A 26 -8.58 5.38 -9.65
CA GLY A 26 -7.50 6.17 -9.04
C GLY A 26 -7.95 7.05 -7.87
N THR A 27 -8.73 6.55 -6.97
CA THR A 27 -9.29 7.27 -5.82
C THR A 27 -8.20 7.73 -4.86
N ALA A 28 -7.92 9.02 -4.89
CA ALA A 28 -7.47 9.73 -3.72
C ALA A 28 -8.57 9.58 -2.66
N THR A 29 -8.40 8.65 -1.73
CA THR A 29 -9.32 8.47 -0.58
C THR A 29 -9.49 9.81 0.10
N ALA A 30 -10.74 10.29 0.20
CA ALA A 30 -11.03 11.64 0.64
C ALA A 30 -10.45 11.90 2.04
N ARG A 31 -9.70 12.99 2.17
CA ARG A 31 -9.27 13.47 3.47
C ARG A 31 -10.47 13.96 4.26
N VAL A 32 -10.51 13.58 5.51
CA VAL A 32 -11.46 14.15 6.46
C VAL A 32 -10.69 15.17 7.31
N SER A 33 -11.05 16.43 7.20
CA SER A 33 -10.48 17.51 7.99
C SER A 33 -11.59 18.27 8.67
N THR A 34 -11.53 18.31 9.99
CA THR A 34 -12.27 19.21 10.86
C THR A 34 -11.28 20.18 11.49
N ASP A 35 -11.74 21.26 12.13
CA ASP A 35 -10.84 22.24 12.78
C ASP A 35 -9.89 21.61 13.81
N ALA A 36 -10.30 20.51 14.43
CA ALA A 36 -9.56 19.84 15.48
C ALA A 36 -8.87 18.53 15.05
N VAL A 37 -9.40 17.83 14.03
CA VAL A 37 -8.90 16.50 13.64
C VAL A 37 -8.72 16.42 12.13
N MET A 38 -7.53 16.02 11.70
CA MET A 38 -7.22 15.71 10.29
C MET A 38 -6.86 14.23 10.16
N ILE A 39 -7.55 13.52 9.25
CA ILE A 39 -7.27 12.13 8.91
C ILE A 39 -6.89 12.05 7.42
N ASP A 40 -5.70 11.56 7.15
CA ASP A 40 -5.18 11.34 5.80
C ASP A 40 -5.04 9.82 5.56
N PRO A 41 -5.96 9.20 4.81
CA PRO A 41 -5.91 7.77 4.55
C PRO A 41 -4.80 7.44 3.56
N VAL A 42 -4.15 6.30 3.78
CA VAL A 42 -3.07 5.78 2.94
C VAL A 42 -3.50 4.49 2.27
N VAL A 43 -3.52 4.51 0.95
CA VAL A 43 -3.89 3.35 0.13
C VAL A 43 -2.83 2.26 0.24
N GLY A 44 -3.27 1.04 0.55
CA GLY A 44 -2.42 -0.14 0.68
C GLY A 44 -2.14 -0.87 -0.62
N ALA A 45 -2.13 -2.20 -0.52
CA ALA A 45 -1.86 -3.09 -1.65
C ALA A 45 -3.04 -3.25 -2.62
N LYS A 46 -4.26 -2.84 -2.26
CA LYS A 46 -5.45 -2.93 -3.10
C LYS A 46 -5.49 -1.84 -4.16
N ARG A 47 -4.54 -1.87 -5.09
CA ARG A 47 -4.46 -0.98 -6.25
C ARG A 47 -4.68 -1.77 -7.52
N PHE A 48 -5.29 -1.16 -8.51
CA PHE A 48 -5.51 -1.79 -9.82
C PHE A 48 -4.21 -2.37 -10.40
N SER A 49 -3.11 -1.64 -10.34
CA SER A 49 -1.80 -2.10 -10.80
C SER A 49 -1.37 -3.41 -10.14
N ASN A 50 -1.59 -3.59 -8.84
CA ASN A 50 -1.23 -4.82 -8.14
C ASN A 50 -2.09 -6.00 -8.57
N TYR A 51 -3.40 -5.79 -8.77
CA TYR A 51 -4.30 -6.81 -9.31
C TYR A 51 -3.91 -7.20 -10.73
N PHE A 52 -3.59 -6.22 -11.57
CA PHE A 52 -3.13 -6.46 -12.94
C PHE A 52 -1.87 -7.34 -12.95
N TRP A 53 -0.84 -6.97 -12.21
CA TRP A 53 0.40 -7.74 -12.17
C TRP A 53 0.23 -9.11 -11.50
N ALA A 54 -0.59 -9.22 -10.46
CA ALA A 54 -0.93 -10.52 -9.87
C ALA A 54 -1.61 -11.43 -10.90
N GLY A 55 -2.54 -10.89 -11.69
CA GLY A 55 -3.20 -11.61 -12.79
C GLY A 55 -2.22 -12.06 -13.87
N VAL A 56 -1.34 -11.16 -14.35
CA VAL A 56 -0.32 -11.48 -15.37
C VAL A 56 0.61 -12.59 -14.89
N VAL A 57 1.13 -12.48 -13.65
CA VAL A 57 2.03 -13.51 -13.10
C VAL A 57 1.30 -14.84 -12.93
N THR A 58 0.03 -14.81 -12.49
CA THR A 58 -0.80 -16.03 -12.37
C THR A 58 -0.99 -16.70 -13.73
N ALA A 59 -1.38 -15.95 -14.74
CA ALA A 59 -1.60 -16.48 -16.08
C ALA A 59 -0.29 -17.07 -16.68
N GLY A 60 0.82 -16.33 -16.55
CA GLY A 60 2.13 -16.78 -17.03
C GLY A 60 2.61 -18.03 -16.31
N SER A 61 2.53 -18.07 -14.98
CA SER A 61 2.95 -19.25 -14.20
C SER A 61 2.10 -20.48 -14.50
N THR A 62 0.79 -20.30 -14.64
CA THR A 62 -0.13 -21.38 -15.02
C THR A 62 0.20 -21.91 -16.42
N GLY A 63 0.46 -21.03 -17.39
CA GLY A 63 0.89 -21.43 -18.74
C GLY A 63 2.18 -22.26 -18.71
N PHE A 64 3.19 -21.82 -17.99
CA PHE A 64 4.44 -22.56 -17.83
C PHE A 64 4.24 -23.93 -17.16
N LEU A 65 3.42 -24.01 -16.10
CA LEU A 65 3.11 -25.27 -15.41
C LEU A 65 2.38 -26.24 -16.34
N LEU A 66 1.36 -25.77 -17.05
CA LEU A 66 0.58 -26.58 -17.98
C LEU A 66 1.44 -27.09 -19.12
N THR A 67 2.30 -26.24 -19.71
CA THR A 67 3.22 -26.65 -20.76
C THR A 67 4.25 -27.67 -20.25
N GLY A 68 4.84 -27.43 -19.09
CA GLY A 68 5.78 -28.38 -18.47
C GLY A 68 5.14 -29.72 -18.14
N ALA A 69 3.93 -29.71 -17.60
CA ALA A 69 3.15 -30.91 -17.32
C ALA A 69 2.74 -31.66 -18.60
N SER A 70 2.31 -30.94 -19.66
CA SER A 70 1.99 -31.55 -20.95
C SER A 70 3.20 -32.22 -21.57
N ALA A 71 4.38 -31.58 -21.50
CA ALA A 71 5.63 -32.17 -21.99
C ALA A 71 6.04 -33.46 -21.20
N TYR A 72 5.75 -33.48 -19.88
CA TYR A 72 6.01 -34.67 -19.05
C TYR A 72 5.05 -35.80 -19.36
N LEU A 73 3.75 -35.50 -19.50
CA LEU A 73 2.72 -36.52 -19.72
C LEU A 73 2.61 -36.96 -21.20
N HIS A 74 3.32 -36.30 -22.12
CA HIS A 74 3.21 -36.50 -23.58
C HIS A 74 1.76 -36.38 -24.07
N HIS A 75 0.97 -35.52 -23.42
CA HIS A 75 -0.43 -35.29 -23.71
C HIS A 75 -0.77 -33.80 -23.51
N ASN A 76 -1.48 -33.19 -24.49
CA ASN A 76 -1.89 -31.81 -24.38
C ASN A 76 -2.95 -31.66 -23.31
N LEU A 77 -2.62 -30.96 -22.20
CA LEU A 77 -3.56 -30.62 -21.12
C LEU A 77 -4.48 -29.47 -21.53
N VAL A 78 -4.07 -28.69 -22.53
CA VAL A 78 -4.81 -27.51 -22.99
C VAL A 78 -4.95 -27.60 -24.50
N PHE A 79 -6.17 -27.49 -25.03
CA PHE A 79 -6.48 -27.74 -26.46
C PHE A 79 -5.83 -26.74 -27.42
N PHE A 80 -5.48 -25.54 -26.96
CA PHE A 80 -4.85 -24.49 -27.79
C PHE A 80 -3.33 -24.43 -27.65
N LEU A 81 -2.73 -25.32 -26.86
CA LEU A 81 -1.30 -25.31 -26.55
C LEU A 81 -0.74 -26.69 -26.90
N ASP A 82 -0.11 -26.80 -28.06
CA ASP A 82 0.56 -28.03 -28.45
C ASP A 82 1.97 -28.08 -27.85
N ALA A 83 2.12 -28.88 -26.80
CA ALA A 83 3.36 -29.07 -26.09
C ALA A 83 3.90 -30.50 -26.21
N THR A 84 3.30 -31.32 -27.07
CA THR A 84 3.70 -32.75 -27.24
C THR A 84 5.09 -32.90 -27.87
N ASP A 85 5.50 -31.96 -28.72
CA ASP A 85 6.82 -31.93 -29.36
C ASP A 85 7.92 -31.40 -28.44
N ILE A 86 7.57 -30.81 -27.30
CA ILE A 86 8.52 -30.28 -26.32
C ILE A 86 9.11 -31.43 -25.52
N LYS A 87 10.42 -31.65 -25.67
CA LYS A 87 11.12 -32.63 -24.84
C LYS A 87 11.12 -32.18 -23.39
N PHE A 88 10.64 -33.04 -22.48
CA PHE A 88 10.61 -32.70 -21.04
C PHE A 88 11.99 -32.30 -20.53
N PHE A 89 13.01 -33.05 -20.89
CA PHE A 89 14.38 -32.66 -20.54
C PHE A 89 15.13 -32.17 -21.79
N PRO A 90 15.70 -30.93 -21.75
CA PRO A 90 15.75 -29.98 -20.63
C PRO A 90 14.57 -28.97 -20.56
N GLN A 91 13.83 -28.80 -21.66
CA GLN A 91 12.91 -27.68 -21.89
C GLN A 91 11.69 -27.69 -20.95
N GLY A 92 10.98 -28.82 -20.90
CA GLY A 92 9.78 -28.96 -20.03
C GLY A 92 10.11 -28.82 -18.53
N LEU A 93 11.33 -29.32 -18.15
CA LEU A 93 11.81 -29.16 -16.77
C LEU A 93 12.02 -27.69 -16.41
N VAL A 94 12.66 -26.92 -17.29
CA VAL A 94 12.90 -25.48 -17.08
C VAL A 94 11.55 -24.73 -17.00
N MET A 95 10.60 -25.05 -17.89
CA MET A 95 9.25 -24.45 -17.84
C MET A 95 8.55 -24.79 -16.52
N SER A 96 8.61 -26.04 -16.06
CA SER A 96 8.03 -26.44 -14.79
C SER A 96 8.64 -25.66 -13.61
N PHE A 97 9.96 -25.48 -13.61
CA PHE A 97 10.67 -24.73 -12.58
C PHE A 97 10.20 -23.25 -12.54
N TYR A 98 10.17 -22.58 -13.70
CA TYR A 98 9.67 -21.20 -13.76
C TYR A 98 8.18 -21.11 -13.43
N GLY A 99 7.40 -22.11 -13.81
CA GLY A 99 5.99 -22.19 -13.44
C GLY A 99 5.79 -22.27 -11.94
N VAL A 100 6.55 -23.12 -11.23
CA VAL A 100 6.48 -23.22 -9.75
C VAL A 100 6.96 -21.91 -9.10
N ALA A 101 8.07 -21.34 -9.53
CA ALA A 101 8.57 -20.08 -9.01
C ALA A 101 7.57 -18.93 -9.23
N GLY A 102 6.97 -18.88 -10.43
CA GLY A 102 5.91 -17.91 -10.74
C GLY A 102 4.65 -18.10 -9.90
N ALA A 103 4.23 -19.34 -9.64
CA ALA A 103 3.08 -19.64 -8.77
C ALA A 103 3.31 -19.22 -7.32
N MET A 104 4.52 -19.39 -6.79
CA MET A 104 4.89 -18.88 -5.47
C MET A 104 4.81 -17.35 -5.44
N LEU A 105 5.34 -16.67 -6.46
CA LEU A 105 5.26 -15.22 -6.58
C LEU A 105 3.81 -14.74 -6.71
N ALA A 106 2.99 -15.40 -7.54
CA ALA A 106 1.57 -15.10 -7.67
C ALA A 106 0.85 -15.22 -6.33
N THR A 107 1.08 -16.31 -5.60
CA THR A 107 0.51 -16.53 -4.26
C THR A 107 0.91 -15.39 -3.32
N TYR A 108 2.20 -15.01 -3.29
CA TYR A 108 2.67 -13.89 -2.49
C TYR A 108 1.96 -12.57 -2.84
N LEU A 109 1.79 -12.26 -4.13
CA LEU A 109 1.09 -11.05 -4.57
C LEU A 109 -0.37 -11.06 -4.14
N TRP A 110 -1.09 -12.16 -4.35
CA TRP A 110 -2.48 -12.31 -3.93
C TRP A 110 -2.66 -12.20 -2.41
N LEU A 111 -1.76 -12.79 -1.64
CA LEU A 111 -1.78 -12.67 -0.18
C LEU A 111 -1.55 -11.21 0.25
N THR A 112 -0.60 -10.52 -0.37
CA THR A 112 -0.32 -9.11 -0.09
C THR A 112 -1.53 -8.22 -0.36
N ILE A 113 -2.25 -8.47 -1.47
CA ILE A 113 -3.49 -7.77 -1.81
C ILE A 113 -4.61 -8.12 -0.84
N SER A 114 -4.81 -9.41 -0.53
CA SER A 114 -5.88 -9.87 0.37
C SER A 114 -5.74 -9.29 1.77
N TRP A 115 -4.51 -9.15 2.26
CA TRP A 115 -4.23 -8.57 3.57
C TRP A 115 -4.15 -7.05 3.57
N ASP A 116 -4.26 -6.42 2.41
CA ASP A 116 -4.15 -4.97 2.21
C ASP A 116 -2.91 -4.37 2.88
N VAL A 117 -1.76 -5.01 2.63
CA VAL A 117 -0.50 -4.64 3.27
C VAL A 117 -0.12 -3.20 2.92
N GLY A 118 0.21 -2.42 3.94
CA GLY A 118 0.60 -1.02 3.82
C GLY A 118 -0.57 -0.03 3.77
N ALA A 119 -1.83 -0.49 3.83
CA ALA A 119 -2.96 0.39 4.07
C ALA A 119 -2.92 0.97 5.49
N GLY A 120 -3.53 2.12 5.67
CA GLY A 120 -3.62 2.74 6.98
C GLY A 120 -4.08 4.18 6.90
N TYR A 121 -3.81 4.93 7.94
CA TYR A 121 -4.14 6.36 8.02
C TYR A 121 -3.13 7.12 8.87
N ASN A 122 -3.04 8.41 8.62
CA ASN A 122 -2.36 9.37 9.47
C ASN A 122 -3.44 10.22 10.14
N GLU A 123 -3.48 10.26 11.45
CA GLU A 123 -4.41 11.03 12.24
C GLU A 123 -3.64 12.09 13.02
N PHE A 124 -4.07 13.33 12.91
CA PHE A 124 -3.56 14.46 13.67
C PHE A 124 -4.72 15.04 14.47
N ASN A 125 -4.67 14.92 15.77
CA ASN A 125 -5.74 15.32 16.68
C ASN A 125 -5.23 16.43 17.61
N LYS A 126 -5.72 17.66 17.40
CA LYS A 126 -5.36 18.83 18.22
C LYS A 126 -5.98 18.77 19.60
N ASP A 127 -7.20 18.21 19.74
CA ASP A 127 -7.89 18.12 21.03
C ASP A 127 -7.16 17.18 21.99
N GLU A 128 -6.62 16.09 21.44
CA GLU A 128 -5.84 15.12 22.23
C GLU A 128 -4.34 15.46 22.25
N GLY A 129 -3.90 16.39 21.39
CA GLY A 129 -2.49 16.76 21.27
C GLY A 129 -1.60 15.63 20.71
N ILE A 130 -2.18 14.67 19.94
CA ILE A 130 -1.47 13.50 19.45
C ILE A 130 -1.47 13.40 17.93
N MET A 131 -0.39 12.86 17.41
CA MET A 131 -0.26 12.35 16.05
C MET A 131 -0.22 10.82 16.11
N ARG A 132 -1.08 10.16 15.33
CA ARG A 132 -1.14 8.71 15.22
C ARG A 132 -0.93 8.28 13.78
N ILE A 133 0.04 7.42 13.55
CA ILE A 133 0.30 6.80 12.24
C ILE A 133 0.03 5.31 12.34
N PHE A 134 -1.00 4.88 11.63
CA PHE A 134 -1.44 3.49 11.62
C PHE A 134 -1.17 2.85 10.27
N ARG A 135 -0.60 1.64 10.26
CA ARG A 135 -0.34 0.85 9.05
C ARG A 135 -0.63 -0.63 9.27
N TYR A 136 -1.21 -1.26 8.26
CA TYR A 136 -1.35 -2.71 8.22
C TYR A 136 -0.07 -3.34 7.67
N GLY A 137 0.52 -4.27 8.42
CA GLY A 137 1.62 -5.13 8.00
C GLY A 137 1.13 -6.52 7.60
N PHE A 138 2.09 -7.42 7.37
CA PHE A 138 1.80 -8.84 7.18
C PHE A 138 1.18 -9.46 8.43
N PRO A 139 0.34 -10.54 8.29
CA PRO A 139 -0.21 -11.27 9.42
C PRO A 139 0.90 -11.78 10.35
N GLY A 140 0.72 -11.55 11.65
CA GLY A 140 1.69 -11.91 12.68
C GLY A 140 1.63 -10.96 13.87
N LYS A 141 2.63 -11.03 14.75
CA LYS A 141 2.71 -10.19 15.95
C LYS A 141 2.70 -8.69 15.64
N ASN A 142 3.27 -8.28 14.50
CA ASN A 142 3.39 -6.88 14.08
C ASN A 142 2.42 -6.50 12.94
N ARG A 143 1.26 -7.14 12.86
CA ARG A 143 0.26 -6.84 11.82
C ARG A 143 -0.21 -5.39 11.85
N ARG A 144 -0.23 -4.78 13.04
CA ARG A 144 -0.66 -3.39 13.23
C ARG A 144 0.52 -2.58 13.73
N VAL A 145 1.05 -1.73 12.88
CA VAL A 145 2.05 -0.74 13.27
C VAL A 145 1.29 0.51 13.68
N ASN A 146 1.35 0.87 14.95
CA ASN A 146 0.73 2.06 15.50
C ASN A 146 1.81 2.92 16.15
N LEU A 147 2.15 4.02 15.50
CA LEU A 147 3.09 5.00 16.01
C LEU A 147 2.29 6.19 16.55
N VAL A 148 2.43 6.44 17.85
CA VAL A 148 1.82 7.60 18.51
C VAL A 148 2.94 8.53 18.95
N SER A 149 2.79 9.82 18.67
CA SER A 149 3.72 10.89 19.09
C SER A 149 2.92 12.11 19.50
N ASP A 150 3.48 12.92 20.38
CA ASP A 150 2.86 14.18 20.76
C ASP A 150 2.92 15.16 19.59
N LEU A 151 1.85 15.90 19.38
CA LEU A 151 1.74 16.89 18.33
C LEU A 151 2.70 18.07 18.57
N ALA A 152 2.98 18.35 19.85
CA ALA A 152 3.94 19.38 20.26
C ALA A 152 5.39 19.06 19.85
N ASP A 153 5.72 17.80 19.57
CA ASP A 153 7.03 17.39 19.08
C ASP A 153 7.23 17.70 17.59
N VAL A 154 6.16 18.00 16.85
CA VAL A 154 6.22 18.28 15.42
C VAL A 154 6.83 19.66 15.19
N GLN A 155 7.93 19.69 14.44
CA GLN A 155 8.69 20.93 14.16
C GLN A 155 8.43 21.48 12.76
N ALA A 156 8.28 20.60 11.76
CA ALA A 156 8.11 20.98 10.36
C ALA A 156 7.49 19.85 9.54
N VAL A 157 6.87 20.22 8.43
CA VAL A 157 6.51 19.29 7.35
C VAL A 157 7.61 19.37 6.30
N ARG A 158 8.27 18.24 6.04
CA ARG A 158 9.35 18.17 5.06
C ARG A 158 8.89 17.44 3.82
N VAL A 159 9.17 18.03 2.67
CA VAL A 159 8.95 17.41 1.36
C VAL A 159 10.30 16.98 0.79
N GLU A 160 10.39 15.72 0.41
CA GLU A 160 11.56 15.18 -0.27
C GLU A 160 11.18 14.82 -1.70
N ILE A 161 11.78 15.51 -2.65
CA ILE A 161 11.62 15.29 -4.08
C ILE A 161 12.96 14.79 -4.60
N SER A 162 12.99 13.56 -5.07
CA SER A 162 14.15 13.00 -5.78
C SER A 162 13.74 12.72 -7.20
N GLU A 163 14.32 13.47 -8.13
CA GLU A 163 14.12 13.29 -9.56
C GLU A 163 15.15 12.30 -10.09
N GLY A 164 14.76 11.46 -11.07
CA GLY A 164 15.63 10.46 -11.68
C GLY A 164 14.85 9.36 -12.36
N VAL A 165 15.51 8.23 -12.63
CA VAL A 165 14.88 7.04 -13.27
C VAL A 165 13.74 6.46 -12.41
N ASN A 166 13.78 6.65 -11.11
CA ASN A 166 12.72 6.26 -10.18
C ASN A 166 12.38 7.44 -9.27
N PRO A 167 11.54 8.39 -9.74
CA PRO A 167 11.22 9.60 -9.00
C PRO A 167 10.50 9.26 -7.69
N ARG A 168 10.96 9.86 -6.61
CA ARG A 168 10.38 9.69 -5.28
C ARG A 168 9.91 11.03 -4.77
N ARG A 169 8.66 11.06 -4.33
CA ARG A 169 8.03 12.25 -3.75
C ARG A 169 7.37 11.82 -2.46
N VAL A 170 7.95 12.23 -1.34
CA VAL A 170 7.54 11.78 -0.01
C VAL A 170 7.35 12.98 0.91
N VAL A 171 6.24 13.00 1.61
CA VAL A 171 5.98 13.97 2.67
C VAL A 171 6.38 13.32 4.00
N TYR A 172 7.21 14.01 4.76
CA TYR A 172 7.65 13.61 6.10
C TYR A 172 7.15 14.61 7.14
N VAL A 173 7.00 14.14 8.35
CA VAL A 173 6.90 14.99 9.53
C VAL A 173 8.22 14.93 10.28
N ARG A 174 8.81 16.09 10.52
CA ARG A 174 9.98 16.23 11.38
C ARG A 174 9.54 16.36 12.83
N CYS A 175 9.99 15.43 13.67
CA CYS A 175 9.71 15.44 15.10
C CYS A 175 11.00 15.70 15.89
N LYS A 176 10.88 16.41 17.00
CA LYS A 176 12.01 16.72 17.90
C LYS A 176 12.64 15.43 18.46
N GLY A 177 13.95 15.26 18.26
CA GLY A 177 14.69 14.12 18.81
C GLY A 177 14.39 12.75 18.20
N LYS A 178 13.59 12.70 17.12
CA LYS A 178 13.24 11.46 16.40
C LYS A 178 13.64 11.58 14.93
N ARG A 179 13.68 10.44 14.23
CA ARG A 179 13.85 10.44 12.77
C ARG A 179 12.59 10.98 12.09
N ASP A 180 12.75 11.59 10.93
CA ASP A 180 11.64 12.05 10.10
C ASP A 180 10.71 10.87 9.78
N ILE A 181 9.41 11.07 9.99
CA ILE A 181 8.40 10.03 9.86
C ILE A 181 7.68 10.19 8.50
N PRO A 182 7.74 9.20 7.59
CA PRO A 182 7.09 9.30 6.30
C PRO A 182 5.56 9.18 6.46
N LEU A 183 4.84 10.15 5.93
CA LEU A 183 3.37 10.16 5.90
C LEU A 183 2.83 9.48 4.65
N THR A 184 3.49 9.71 3.51
CA THR A 184 3.15 9.07 2.25
C THR A 184 4.00 7.83 2.04
N ARG A 185 3.44 6.82 1.36
CA ARG A 185 4.18 5.59 1.07
C ARG A 185 5.27 5.89 0.02
N ILE A 186 6.49 5.41 0.27
CA ILE A 186 7.57 5.44 -0.71
C ILE A 186 7.14 4.63 -1.95
N GLY A 187 7.20 5.24 -3.15
CA GLY A 187 6.75 4.62 -4.39
C GLY A 187 5.26 4.82 -4.72
N GLN A 188 4.55 5.69 -3.99
CA GLN A 188 3.25 6.16 -4.42
C GLN A 188 3.45 7.16 -5.58
N PRO A 189 2.82 6.96 -6.74
CA PRO A 189 2.96 7.87 -7.88
C PRO A 189 2.09 9.12 -7.66
N LEU A 190 2.50 9.96 -6.71
CA LEU A 190 1.87 11.27 -6.50
C LEU A 190 2.45 12.28 -7.49
N THR A 191 1.59 13.12 -8.04
CA THR A 191 2.04 14.28 -8.83
C THR A 191 2.71 15.30 -7.91
N LEU A 192 3.54 16.18 -8.48
CA LEU A 192 4.17 17.25 -7.72
C LEU A 192 3.12 18.13 -7.02
N ALA A 193 2.08 18.53 -7.76
CA ALA A 193 1.00 19.35 -7.24
C ALA A 193 0.27 18.67 -6.06
N GLU A 194 0.03 17.35 -6.12
CA GLU A 194 -0.59 16.63 -5.00
C GLU A 194 0.30 16.59 -3.76
N VAL A 195 1.60 16.45 -3.93
CA VAL A 195 2.54 16.43 -2.79
C VAL A 195 2.62 17.80 -2.14
N GLU A 196 2.75 18.86 -2.96
CA GLU A 196 2.75 20.25 -2.49
C GLU A 196 1.45 20.61 -1.78
N GLN A 197 0.30 20.26 -2.37
CA GLN A 197 -0.99 20.51 -1.75
C GLN A 197 -1.12 19.76 -0.42
N ARG A 198 -0.70 18.50 -0.37
CA ARG A 198 -0.73 17.71 0.87
C ARG A 198 0.16 18.29 1.96
N ALA A 199 1.35 18.73 1.59
CA ALA A 199 2.28 19.37 2.53
C ALA A 199 1.73 20.71 3.02
N ALA A 200 1.16 21.52 2.12
CA ALA A 200 0.58 22.81 2.47
C ALA A 200 -0.62 22.70 3.42
N ASP A 201 -1.55 21.78 3.11
CA ASP A 201 -2.73 21.54 3.96
C ASP A 201 -2.33 21.07 5.36
N LEU A 202 -1.36 20.16 5.43
CA LEU A 202 -0.87 19.65 6.70
C LEU A 202 -0.11 20.71 7.51
N ALA A 203 0.78 21.45 6.85
CA ALA A 203 1.54 22.52 7.50
C ALA A 203 0.62 23.64 8.03
N LYS A 204 -0.40 24.01 7.25
CA LYS A 204 -1.43 24.95 7.66
C LYS A 204 -2.23 24.42 8.85
N PHE A 205 -2.62 23.14 8.81
CA PHE A 205 -3.34 22.52 9.92
C PHE A 205 -2.48 22.48 11.19
N LEU A 206 -1.22 22.08 11.11
CA LEU A 206 -0.32 21.96 12.25
C LEU A 206 0.30 23.31 12.69
N GLN A 207 0.19 24.34 11.87
CA GLN A 207 0.83 25.66 12.05
C GLN A 207 2.36 25.58 12.16
N VAL A 208 2.97 24.73 11.33
CA VAL A 208 4.41 24.55 11.27
C VAL A 208 4.94 24.90 9.88
N PRO A 209 6.24 25.24 9.75
CA PRO A 209 6.86 25.54 8.45
C PRO A 209 6.94 24.31 7.55
N ILE A 210 7.03 24.58 6.22
CA ILE A 210 7.36 23.57 5.21
C ILE A 210 8.83 23.67 4.88
N GLU A 211 9.50 22.52 4.78
CA GLU A 211 10.91 22.42 4.39
C GLU A 211 11.06 21.56 3.13
N GLY A 212 12.01 21.92 2.25
CA GLY A 212 12.43 21.09 1.12
C GLY A 212 11.56 21.19 -0.15
N LEU A 213 10.80 22.29 -0.30
CA LEU A 213 10.14 22.67 -1.57
C LEU A 213 11.13 23.39 -2.47
#